data_6d760e4c99d5e9ecf940c3f973ee3a3b
#
_entry.id   6d760e4c99d5e9ecf940c3f973ee3a3b
#
_cell.length_a   1.000
_cell.length_b   1.000
_cell.length_c   1.000
_cell.angle_alpha   90.00
_cell.angle_beta   90.00
_cell.angle_gamma   90.00
#
_symmetry.space_group_name_H-M   'P 1'
#
loop_
_entity.id
_entity.type
_entity.pdbx_description
1 polymer ?
#
loop_
_entity_poly.entity_id
_entity_poly.type
_entity_poly.pdbx_seq_one_letter_code
_entity_poly.pdbx_strand_id
1 'polypeptide(L)'
;MKSSIDTSYTTAQQDLFASGLAAKIGPAAYTLWNAIKQHADNTTGEAEPGMRRLAQMTGVGLGTVSDAVKILEKNMLLRVLEKGKGKAGTRYIARERMDIKIGKTVIATIVIDYIPRFMGKRIQEIGEAVNKEGRVDPEALAECEIIPGPDFVWDPKMGLLRASIEHDNLRHDPEEPIDEENAHPAVRRLLDTRRRITGTKD
;
A
#
# COMPACT_ATOMS: atom_id res chain seq x y z
N MET A 1 -10.02 20.45 -39.89
CA MET A 1 -9.38 19.92 -38.69
C MET A 1 -10.46 19.68 -37.64
N LYS A 2 -10.60 18.45 -37.08
CA LYS A 2 -11.47 18.24 -35.92
C LYS A 2 -10.66 18.64 -34.68
N SER A 3 -11.16 19.58 -33.90
CA SER A 3 -10.63 19.86 -32.56
C SER A 3 -10.95 18.71 -31.63
N SER A 4 -10.00 18.24 -30.85
CA SER A 4 -10.20 17.23 -29.81
C SER A 4 -9.57 17.69 -28.51
N ILE A 5 -10.19 17.35 -27.41
CA ILE A 5 -9.67 17.59 -26.07
C ILE A 5 -9.40 16.24 -25.43
N ASP A 6 -8.24 16.11 -24.79
CA ASP A 6 -7.95 14.94 -23.96
C ASP A 6 -8.59 15.12 -22.59
N THR A 7 -9.53 14.24 -22.25
CA THR A 7 -10.24 14.22 -20.98
C THR A 7 -9.73 13.10 -20.05
N SER A 8 -8.65 12.43 -20.44
CA SER A 8 -8.04 11.37 -19.62
C SER A 8 -7.47 11.93 -18.33
N TYR A 9 -7.57 11.17 -17.26
CA TYR A 9 -6.98 11.52 -15.97
C TYR A 9 -6.46 10.29 -15.25
N THR A 10 -5.52 10.47 -14.35
CA THR A 10 -5.06 9.44 -13.42
C THR A 10 -5.46 9.83 -12.00
N THR A 11 -5.69 8.82 -11.16
CA THR A 11 -6.04 9.03 -9.75
C THR A 11 -4.83 8.81 -8.86
N ALA A 12 -4.80 9.49 -7.71
CA ALA A 12 -3.85 9.23 -6.64
C ALA A 12 -4.61 9.16 -5.32
N GLN A 13 -4.23 8.21 -4.46
CA GLN A 13 -4.82 8.07 -3.13
C GLN A 13 -4.43 9.24 -2.24
N GLN A 14 -5.38 9.78 -1.47
CA GLN A 14 -5.10 10.84 -0.50
C GLN A 14 -4.10 10.38 0.57
N ASP A 15 -4.12 9.09 0.93
CA ASP A 15 -3.20 8.51 1.91
C ASP A 15 -1.73 8.62 1.47
N LEU A 16 -1.43 8.70 0.18
CA LEU A 16 -0.08 8.93 -0.34
C LEU A 16 0.53 10.24 0.22
N PHE A 17 -0.30 11.27 0.39
CA PHE A 17 0.10 12.55 0.97
C PHE A 17 -0.05 12.55 2.49
N ALA A 18 -1.15 12.04 3.01
CA ALA A 18 -1.45 12.01 4.45
C ALA A 18 -0.45 11.16 5.25
N SER A 19 0.09 10.08 4.66
CA SER A 19 1.14 9.26 5.26
C SER A 19 2.55 9.86 5.14
N GLY A 20 2.71 10.94 4.36
CA GLY A 20 4.02 11.53 4.04
C GLY A 20 4.81 10.73 2.98
N LEU A 21 4.22 9.69 2.39
CA LEU A 21 4.91 8.85 1.41
C LEU A 21 5.31 9.64 0.15
N ALA A 22 4.45 10.57 -0.31
CA ALA A 22 4.77 11.45 -1.44
C ALA A 22 6.04 12.28 -1.17
N ALA A 23 6.20 12.84 0.02
CA ALA A 23 7.39 13.57 0.43
C ALA A 23 8.63 12.65 0.51
N LYS A 24 8.45 11.43 1.04
CA LYS A 24 9.51 10.43 1.18
C LYS A 24 10.10 9.99 -0.16
N ILE A 25 9.25 9.75 -1.18
CA ILE A 25 9.72 9.34 -2.51
C ILE A 25 10.28 10.51 -3.33
N GLY A 26 9.84 11.72 -3.03
CA GLY A 26 10.25 12.95 -3.69
C GLY A 26 9.55 13.22 -5.03
N PRO A 27 9.66 14.46 -5.55
CA PRO A 27 8.87 14.92 -6.69
C PRO A 27 9.20 14.17 -7.98
N ALA A 28 10.45 13.79 -8.21
CA ALA A 28 10.84 13.08 -9.43
C ALA A 28 10.21 11.69 -9.51
N ALA A 29 10.24 10.92 -8.40
CA ALA A 29 9.63 9.60 -8.35
C ALA A 29 8.10 9.70 -8.41
N TYR A 30 7.49 10.68 -7.74
CA TYR A 30 6.05 10.93 -7.81
C TYR A 30 5.59 11.25 -9.25
N THR A 31 6.30 12.14 -9.93
CA THR A 31 5.98 12.51 -11.33
C THR A 31 6.17 11.31 -12.26
N LEU A 32 7.24 10.54 -12.07
CA LEU A 32 7.49 9.31 -12.83
C LEU A 32 6.38 8.26 -12.64
N TRP A 33 5.95 8.07 -11.40
CA TRP A 33 4.86 7.14 -11.08
C TRP A 33 3.57 7.51 -11.82
N ASN A 34 3.19 8.79 -11.83
CA ASN A 34 2.05 9.26 -12.59
C ASN A 34 2.23 9.08 -14.10
N ALA A 35 3.43 9.34 -14.63
CA ALA A 35 3.74 9.12 -16.04
C ALA A 35 3.60 7.64 -16.45
N ILE A 36 4.02 6.70 -15.59
CA ILE A 36 3.84 5.26 -15.82
C ILE A 36 2.34 4.90 -15.79
N LYS A 37 1.57 5.42 -14.82
CA LYS A 37 0.11 5.20 -14.74
C LYS A 37 -0.63 5.67 -16.01
N GLN A 38 -0.19 6.75 -16.64
CA GLN A 38 -0.78 7.22 -17.91
C GLN A 38 -0.55 6.26 -19.08
N HIS A 39 0.46 5.40 -18.99
CA HIS A 39 0.76 4.37 -20.00
C HIS A 39 0.17 3.00 -19.66
N ALA A 40 -0.48 2.86 -18.51
CA ALA A 40 -1.06 1.61 -18.09
C ALA A 40 -2.18 1.16 -19.04
N ASP A 41 -2.12 -0.08 -19.49
CA ASP A 41 -3.23 -0.71 -20.21
C ASP A 41 -4.47 -0.72 -19.31
N ASN A 42 -5.62 -0.40 -19.91
CA ASN A 42 -6.86 -0.20 -19.16
C ASN A 42 -7.37 -1.47 -18.46
N THR A 43 -6.96 -2.64 -18.93
CA THR A 43 -7.45 -3.94 -18.46
C THR A 43 -6.41 -4.73 -17.67
N THR A 44 -5.14 -4.66 -18.09
CA THR A 44 -4.05 -5.42 -17.45
C THR A 44 -3.24 -4.58 -16.46
N GLY A 45 -3.27 -3.25 -16.59
CA GLY A 45 -2.44 -2.33 -15.83
C GLY A 45 -0.96 -2.31 -16.27
N GLU A 46 -0.58 -3.14 -17.24
CA GLU A 46 0.80 -3.16 -17.76
C GLU A 46 1.13 -1.87 -18.52
N ALA A 47 2.31 -1.36 -18.29
CA ALA A 47 2.83 -0.17 -18.96
C ALA A 47 4.24 -0.45 -19.50
N GLU A 48 4.51 -0.01 -20.74
CA GLU A 48 5.80 -0.21 -21.39
C GLU A 48 6.39 1.11 -21.94
N PRO A 49 6.45 2.18 -21.15
CA PRO A 49 7.12 3.41 -21.58
C PRO A 49 8.64 3.22 -21.54
N GLY A 50 9.31 3.51 -22.67
CA GLY A 50 10.77 3.50 -22.69
C GLY A 50 11.35 4.60 -21.80
N MET A 51 12.54 4.38 -21.21
CA MET A 51 13.22 5.30 -20.30
C MET A 51 13.40 6.72 -20.88
N ARG A 52 13.69 6.83 -22.19
CA ARG A 52 13.83 8.14 -22.87
C ARG A 52 12.49 8.88 -22.92
N ARG A 53 11.38 8.16 -23.17
CA ARG A 53 10.06 8.76 -23.17
C ARG A 53 9.66 9.22 -21.77
N LEU A 54 9.93 8.42 -20.75
CA LEU A 54 9.70 8.81 -19.36
C LEU A 54 10.50 10.07 -18.98
N ALA A 55 11.77 10.13 -19.35
CA ALA A 55 12.60 11.31 -19.13
C ALA A 55 12.02 12.57 -19.81
N GLN A 56 11.58 12.43 -21.07
CA GLN A 56 10.96 13.52 -21.83
C GLN A 56 9.64 13.99 -21.20
N MET A 57 8.78 13.06 -20.77
CA MET A 57 7.47 13.37 -20.16
C MET A 57 7.61 14.06 -18.81
N THR A 58 8.58 13.64 -18.01
CA THR A 58 8.77 14.13 -16.64
C THR A 58 9.73 15.31 -16.54
N GLY A 59 10.47 15.60 -17.61
CA GLY A 59 11.46 16.68 -17.62
C GLY A 59 12.74 16.37 -16.82
N VAL A 60 12.96 15.11 -16.41
CA VAL A 60 14.15 14.70 -15.64
C VAL A 60 15.15 13.93 -16.49
N GLY A 61 16.41 13.88 -16.06
CA GLY A 61 17.45 13.12 -16.76
C GLY A 61 17.28 11.61 -16.66
N LEU A 62 17.88 10.84 -17.59
CA LEU A 62 17.80 9.37 -17.62
C LEU A 62 18.31 8.72 -16.33
N GLY A 63 19.36 9.25 -15.71
CA GLY A 63 19.86 8.79 -14.40
C GLY A 63 18.79 8.94 -13.32
N THR A 64 18.16 10.10 -13.26
CA THR A 64 17.06 10.38 -12.31
C THR A 64 15.88 9.46 -12.54
N VAL A 65 15.52 9.14 -13.81
CA VAL A 65 14.45 8.16 -14.10
C VAL A 65 14.83 6.79 -13.53
N SER A 66 16.08 6.33 -13.75
CA SER A 66 16.55 5.05 -13.21
C SER A 66 16.49 4.98 -11.68
N ASP A 67 16.89 6.04 -11.01
CA ASP A 67 16.87 6.10 -9.54
C ASP A 67 15.43 6.23 -9.01
N ALA A 68 14.58 6.99 -9.69
CA ALA A 68 13.16 7.08 -9.36
C ALA A 68 12.45 5.72 -9.47
N VAL A 69 12.75 4.89 -10.49
CA VAL A 69 12.25 3.52 -10.58
C VAL A 69 12.62 2.71 -9.35
N LYS A 70 13.90 2.74 -8.92
CA LYS A 70 14.35 2.00 -7.71
C LYS A 70 13.64 2.50 -6.44
N ILE A 71 13.45 3.83 -6.33
CA ILE A 71 12.72 4.43 -5.20
C ILE A 71 11.28 3.94 -5.16
N LEU A 72 10.60 3.90 -6.31
CA LEU A 72 9.22 3.43 -6.42
C LEU A 72 9.10 1.94 -6.09
N GLU A 73 10.01 1.09 -6.61
CA GLU A 73 10.05 -0.33 -6.26
C GLU A 73 10.26 -0.54 -4.76
N LYS A 74 11.26 0.14 -4.17
CA LYS A 74 11.55 0.06 -2.73
C LYS A 74 10.37 0.46 -1.85
N ASN A 75 9.53 1.39 -2.31
CA ASN A 75 8.34 1.84 -1.59
C ASN A 75 7.06 1.15 -2.05
N MET A 76 7.16 0.09 -2.86
CA MET A 76 6.04 -0.74 -3.35
C MET A 76 4.99 0.02 -4.16
N LEU A 77 5.41 1.10 -4.82
CA LEU A 77 4.58 1.88 -5.75
C LEU A 77 4.77 1.47 -7.21
N LEU A 78 5.71 0.57 -7.46
CA LEU A 78 6.01 0.04 -8.79
C LEU A 78 6.48 -1.39 -8.69
N ARG A 79 6.08 -2.22 -9.65
CA ARG A 79 6.63 -3.54 -9.91
C ARG A 79 7.21 -3.58 -11.32
N VAL A 80 8.46 -3.98 -11.46
CA VAL A 80 9.08 -4.24 -12.75
C VAL A 80 8.81 -5.69 -13.10
N LEU A 81 8.01 -5.93 -14.15
CA LEU A 81 7.65 -7.28 -14.62
C LEU A 81 8.79 -7.90 -15.42
N GLU A 82 9.35 -7.10 -16.32
CA GLU A 82 10.44 -7.54 -17.20
C GLU A 82 11.35 -6.36 -17.51
N LYS A 83 12.66 -6.57 -17.33
CA LYS A 83 13.66 -5.58 -17.72
C LYS A 83 13.92 -5.68 -19.22
N GLY A 84 13.74 -4.57 -19.90
CA GLY A 84 13.96 -4.50 -21.34
C GLY A 84 15.40 -4.90 -21.73
N LYS A 85 15.51 -5.69 -22.81
CA LYS A 85 16.79 -6.06 -23.42
C LYS A 85 16.82 -5.57 -24.87
N GLY A 86 17.87 -4.86 -25.22
CA GLY A 86 18.04 -4.35 -26.58
C GLY A 86 16.97 -3.31 -26.95
N LYS A 87 16.10 -3.64 -27.92
CA LYS A 87 14.98 -2.79 -28.36
C LYS A 87 13.69 -2.96 -27.56
N ALA A 88 13.56 -4.05 -26.78
CA ALA A 88 12.39 -4.28 -25.95
C ALA A 88 12.37 -3.30 -24.78
N GLY A 89 11.22 -2.69 -24.52
CA GLY A 89 10.98 -1.80 -23.37
C GLY A 89 10.95 -2.57 -22.05
N THR A 90 11.15 -1.86 -20.96
CA THR A 90 10.90 -2.42 -19.64
C THR A 90 9.40 -2.38 -19.35
N ARG A 91 8.83 -3.49 -18.90
CA ARG A 91 7.42 -3.58 -18.53
C ARG A 91 7.25 -3.34 -17.04
N TYR A 92 6.27 -2.50 -16.72
CA TYR A 92 5.96 -2.05 -15.37
C TYR A 92 4.49 -2.30 -15.04
N ILE A 93 4.20 -2.46 -13.76
CA ILE A 93 2.88 -2.22 -13.19
C ILE A 93 3.03 -1.15 -12.10
N ALA A 94 2.31 -0.03 -12.24
CA ALA A 94 2.15 0.91 -11.15
C ALA A 94 1.27 0.30 -10.05
N ARG A 95 1.51 0.68 -8.79
CA ARG A 95 0.79 0.11 -7.66
C ARG A 95 0.25 1.23 -6.78
N GLU A 96 -0.88 0.98 -6.15
CA GLU A 96 -1.44 1.81 -5.09
C GLU A 96 -1.10 1.22 -3.74
N ARG A 97 -0.87 2.09 -2.77
CA ARG A 97 -0.54 1.72 -1.41
C ARG A 97 -1.43 2.46 -0.43
N MET A 98 -2.02 1.73 0.51
CA MET A 98 -2.94 2.24 1.53
C MET A 98 -2.55 1.69 2.89
N ASP A 99 -2.47 2.56 3.90
CA ASP A 99 -2.14 2.15 5.26
C ASP A 99 -3.41 1.88 6.08
N ILE A 100 -3.52 0.70 6.67
CA ILE A 100 -4.54 0.39 7.68
C ILE A 100 -4.05 0.93 9.02
N LYS A 101 -4.86 1.79 9.65
CA LYS A 101 -4.49 2.49 10.88
C LYS A 101 -5.47 2.23 12.01
N ILE A 102 -4.95 2.10 13.24
CA ILE A 102 -5.71 2.20 14.47
C ILE A 102 -5.20 3.43 15.22
N GLY A 103 -6.00 4.49 15.26
CA GLY A 103 -5.55 5.78 15.74
C GLY A 103 -4.41 6.33 14.88
N LYS A 104 -3.21 6.49 15.47
CA LYS A 104 -2.00 6.94 14.77
C LYS A 104 -1.06 5.79 14.35
N THR A 105 -1.37 4.55 14.73
CA THR A 105 -0.52 3.40 14.49
C THR A 105 -0.90 2.72 13.17
N VAL A 106 0.06 2.57 12.28
CA VAL A 106 -0.09 1.74 11.07
C VAL A 106 0.07 0.27 11.50
N ILE A 107 -1.00 -0.51 11.33
CA ILE A 107 -1.03 -1.93 11.67
C ILE A 107 -0.72 -2.83 10.48
N ALA A 108 -1.04 -2.36 9.28
CA ALA A 108 -0.66 -3.01 8.03
C ALA A 108 -0.69 -2.01 6.88
N THR A 109 -0.11 -2.41 5.76
CA THR A 109 -0.19 -1.71 4.48
C THR A 109 -0.78 -2.66 3.44
N ILE A 110 -1.79 -2.22 2.72
CA ILE A 110 -2.35 -2.90 1.56
C ILE A 110 -1.70 -2.34 0.30
N VAL A 111 -1.24 -3.23 -0.58
CA VAL A 111 -0.68 -2.86 -1.88
C VAL A 111 -1.44 -3.62 -2.98
N ILE A 112 -1.89 -2.89 -4.01
CA ILE A 112 -2.62 -3.43 -5.15
C ILE A 112 -2.03 -2.93 -6.46
N ASP A 113 -2.13 -3.72 -7.51
CA ASP A 113 -1.76 -3.29 -8.85
C ASP A 113 -2.76 -2.26 -9.40
N TYR A 114 -2.25 -1.22 -10.04
CA TYR A 114 -3.06 -0.17 -10.65
C TYR A 114 -3.61 -0.66 -11.99
N ILE A 115 -4.89 -1.00 -12.05
CA ILE A 115 -5.61 -1.34 -13.27
C ILE A 115 -6.70 -0.29 -13.49
N PRO A 116 -6.53 0.65 -14.45
CA PRO A 116 -7.38 1.84 -14.55
C PRO A 116 -8.88 1.52 -14.54
N ARG A 117 -9.32 0.53 -15.31
CA ARG A 117 -10.72 0.15 -15.42
C ARG A 117 -11.38 -0.26 -14.11
N PHE A 118 -10.61 -0.87 -13.19
CA PHE A 118 -11.14 -1.50 -11.98
C PHE A 118 -10.82 -0.73 -10.70
N MET A 119 -9.95 0.29 -10.78
CA MET A 119 -9.39 0.96 -9.59
C MET A 119 -10.46 1.49 -8.64
N GLY A 120 -11.44 2.24 -9.15
CA GLY A 120 -12.46 2.86 -8.31
C GLY A 120 -13.26 1.83 -7.51
N LYS A 121 -13.74 0.77 -8.18
CA LYS A 121 -14.49 -0.32 -7.57
C LYS A 121 -13.63 -1.08 -6.56
N ARG A 122 -12.37 -1.39 -6.91
CA ARG A 122 -11.45 -2.13 -6.05
C ARG A 122 -11.13 -1.40 -4.75
N ILE A 123 -10.88 -0.10 -4.83
CA ILE A 123 -10.63 0.73 -3.64
C ILE A 123 -11.85 0.78 -2.72
N GLN A 124 -13.05 0.88 -3.30
CA GLN A 124 -14.29 0.84 -2.52
C GLN A 124 -14.47 -0.51 -1.81
N GLU A 125 -14.29 -1.63 -2.51
CA GLU A 125 -14.37 -2.99 -1.96
C GLU A 125 -13.38 -3.19 -0.80
N ILE A 126 -12.13 -2.74 -0.96
CA ILE A 126 -11.12 -2.79 0.10
C ILE A 126 -11.54 -1.92 1.29
N GLY A 127 -12.04 -0.71 1.05
CA GLY A 127 -12.51 0.18 2.11
C GLY A 127 -13.66 -0.43 2.90
N GLU A 128 -14.62 -1.05 2.23
CA GLU A 128 -15.74 -1.74 2.87
C GLU A 128 -15.27 -2.97 3.66
N ALA A 129 -14.33 -3.75 3.11
CA ALA A 129 -13.79 -4.94 3.77
C ALA A 129 -13.03 -4.61 5.06
N VAL A 130 -12.28 -3.49 5.06
CA VAL A 130 -11.48 -3.06 6.23
C VAL A 130 -12.32 -2.36 7.30
N ASN A 131 -13.37 -1.63 6.88
CA ASN A 131 -14.19 -0.84 7.81
C ASN A 131 -15.28 -1.64 8.53
N LYS A 132 -15.52 -2.91 8.16
CA LYS A 132 -16.49 -3.78 8.83
C LYS A 132 -15.93 -4.35 10.12
N GLU A 133 -16.14 -3.64 11.23
CA GLU A 133 -15.97 -4.11 12.63
C GLU A 133 -14.62 -4.83 12.94
N GLY A 134 -13.53 -4.38 12.34
CA GLY A 134 -12.20 -4.96 12.62
C GLY A 134 -11.98 -6.37 12.05
N ARG A 135 -12.94 -6.93 11.32
CA ARG A 135 -12.78 -8.16 10.56
C ARG A 135 -12.58 -7.82 9.09
N VAL A 136 -11.44 -8.22 8.58
CA VAL A 136 -11.13 -8.08 7.18
C VAL A 136 -11.72 -9.26 6.42
N ASP A 137 -12.49 -8.99 5.35
CA ASP A 137 -12.97 -10.03 4.46
C ASP A 137 -11.79 -10.61 3.65
N PRO A 138 -11.38 -11.87 3.88
CA PRO A 138 -10.22 -12.45 3.18
C PRO A 138 -10.43 -12.53 1.66
N GLU A 139 -11.67 -12.74 1.19
CA GLU A 139 -11.96 -12.84 -0.24
C GLU A 139 -11.78 -11.50 -0.93
N ALA A 140 -12.23 -10.41 -0.31
CA ALA A 140 -12.04 -9.05 -0.84
C ALA A 140 -10.56 -8.65 -0.92
N LEU A 141 -9.70 -9.25 -0.11
CA LEU A 141 -8.26 -8.98 -0.09
C LEU A 141 -7.41 -10.06 -0.76
N ALA A 142 -8.00 -11.08 -1.37
CA ALA A 142 -7.27 -12.20 -1.97
C ALA A 142 -6.23 -11.77 -3.03
N GLU A 143 -6.49 -10.68 -3.77
CA GLU A 143 -5.58 -10.12 -4.76
C GLU A 143 -4.72 -8.97 -4.23
N CYS A 144 -4.78 -8.70 -2.93
CA CYS A 144 -3.99 -7.66 -2.29
C CYS A 144 -2.73 -8.26 -1.67
N GLU A 145 -1.62 -7.54 -1.78
CA GLU A 145 -0.45 -7.81 -0.96
C GLU A 145 -0.61 -7.08 0.37
N ILE A 146 -0.68 -7.83 1.48
CA ILE A 146 -0.81 -7.28 2.82
C ILE A 146 0.54 -7.35 3.51
N ILE A 147 1.04 -6.20 3.92
CA ILE A 147 2.32 -6.06 4.60
C ILE A 147 2.02 -5.66 6.04
N PRO A 148 2.19 -6.56 7.01
CA PRO A 148 1.95 -6.24 8.40
C PRO A 148 2.92 -5.15 8.89
N GLY A 149 2.45 -4.33 9.81
CA GLY A 149 3.28 -3.38 10.55
C GLY A 149 4.32 -4.10 11.42
N PRO A 150 5.31 -3.36 11.97
CA PRO A 150 6.45 -3.97 12.69
C PRO A 150 6.05 -4.91 13.84
N ASP A 151 4.94 -4.60 14.49
CA ASP A 151 4.45 -5.34 15.67
C ASP A 151 3.28 -6.30 15.33
N PHE A 152 3.07 -6.61 14.04
CA PHE A 152 1.92 -7.39 13.60
C PHE A 152 2.32 -8.50 12.63
N VAL A 153 1.52 -9.56 12.62
CA VAL A 153 1.61 -10.69 11.68
C VAL A 153 0.26 -10.85 10.99
N TRP A 154 0.28 -11.01 9.68
CA TRP A 154 -0.90 -11.32 8.88
C TRP A 154 -1.09 -12.84 8.81
N ASP A 155 -2.29 -13.30 9.19
CA ASP A 155 -2.73 -14.69 9.00
C ASP A 155 -3.69 -14.74 7.81
N PRO A 156 -3.22 -15.20 6.62
CA PRO A 156 -4.04 -15.21 5.41
C PRO A 156 -5.19 -16.22 5.46
N LYS A 157 -5.09 -17.26 6.32
CA LYS A 157 -6.17 -18.26 6.45
C LYS A 157 -7.35 -17.74 7.26
N MET A 158 -7.06 -16.90 8.23
CA MET A 158 -8.07 -16.35 9.14
C MET A 158 -8.51 -14.94 8.74
N GLY A 159 -7.80 -14.29 7.79
CA GLY A 159 -8.02 -12.89 7.46
C GLY A 159 -7.78 -11.95 8.64
N LEU A 160 -6.86 -12.29 9.54
CA LEU A 160 -6.62 -11.56 10.79
C LEU A 160 -5.20 -11.02 10.87
N LEU A 161 -5.09 -9.77 11.31
CA LEU A 161 -3.84 -9.20 11.80
C LEU A 161 -3.73 -9.49 13.29
N ARG A 162 -2.65 -10.16 13.68
CA ARG A 162 -2.33 -10.46 15.08
C ARG A 162 -1.12 -9.64 15.51
N ALA A 163 -1.08 -9.23 16.77
CA ALA A 163 0.14 -8.69 17.33
C ALA A 163 1.25 -9.75 17.28
N SER A 164 2.44 -9.34 16.83
CA SER A 164 3.64 -10.18 16.89
C SER A 164 4.05 -10.27 18.36
N ILE A 165 3.71 -11.37 19.01
CA ILE A 165 4.26 -11.69 20.32
C ILE A 165 5.59 -12.36 20.03
N GLU A 166 6.70 -11.67 20.25
CA GLU A 166 7.99 -12.33 20.30
C GLU A 166 7.93 -13.40 21.39
N HIS A 167 8.15 -14.63 20.99
CA HIS A 167 7.87 -15.85 21.75
C HIS A 167 8.81 -16.07 22.95
N ASP A 168 9.52 -15.07 23.45
CA ASP A 168 10.60 -15.35 24.39
C ASP A 168 10.26 -15.20 25.88
N ASN A 169 9.07 -14.72 26.30
CA ASN A 169 8.79 -14.64 27.74
C ASN A 169 7.34 -14.74 28.21
N LEU A 170 6.39 -15.24 27.41
CA LEU A 170 5.03 -15.37 27.89
C LEU A 170 4.53 -16.82 27.79
N ARG A 171 5.03 -17.69 28.67
CA ARG A 171 4.19 -18.76 29.23
C ARG A 171 3.21 -18.06 30.17
N HIS A 172 2.24 -17.36 29.61
CA HIS A 172 1.14 -16.82 30.39
C HIS A 172 0.13 -17.94 30.53
N ASP A 173 -0.10 -18.39 31.77
CA ASP A 173 -1.23 -19.26 32.12
C ASP A 173 -2.50 -18.48 31.75
N PRO A 174 -3.43 -19.03 30.94
CA PRO A 174 -4.64 -18.31 30.52
C PRO A 174 -5.54 -17.88 31.68
N GLU A 175 -5.26 -18.32 32.90
CA GLU A 175 -5.98 -17.93 34.11
C GLU A 175 -5.32 -16.76 34.89
N GLU A 176 -4.11 -16.34 34.57
CA GLU A 176 -3.51 -15.18 35.24
C GLU A 176 -3.97 -13.83 34.58
N PRO A 177 -4.37 -12.85 35.40
CA PRO A 177 -4.73 -11.53 34.89
C PRO A 177 -3.50 -10.90 34.23
N ILE A 178 -3.71 -10.32 33.06
CA ILE A 178 -2.64 -9.64 32.30
C ILE A 178 -2.10 -8.51 33.16
N ASP A 179 -0.84 -8.57 33.57
CA ASP A 179 -0.15 -7.47 34.22
C ASP A 179 0.04 -6.34 33.20
N GLU A 180 -0.88 -5.38 33.22
CA GLU A 180 -0.90 -4.28 32.28
C GLU A 180 0.31 -3.35 32.40
N GLU A 181 0.94 -3.31 33.58
CA GLU A 181 2.09 -2.46 33.85
C GLU A 181 3.37 -3.00 33.20
N ASN A 182 3.48 -4.31 33.05
CA ASN A 182 4.62 -4.99 32.43
C ASN A 182 4.30 -5.59 31.04
N ALA A 183 3.08 -5.41 30.52
CA ALA A 183 2.70 -5.91 29.23
C ALA A 183 3.52 -5.27 28.09
N HIS A 184 3.85 -6.09 27.09
CA HIS A 184 4.53 -5.63 25.87
C HIS A 184 3.80 -4.43 25.25
N PRO A 185 4.50 -3.41 24.71
CA PRO A 185 3.88 -2.19 24.18
C PRO A 185 2.76 -2.42 23.15
N ALA A 186 2.85 -3.49 22.36
CA ALA A 186 1.81 -3.87 21.39
C ALA A 186 0.53 -4.34 22.10
N VAL A 187 0.66 -5.10 23.19
CA VAL A 187 -0.47 -5.59 24.02
C VAL A 187 -1.15 -4.43 24.73
N ARG A 188 -0.39 -3.50 25.31
CA ARG A 188 -0.95 -2.26 25.92
C ARG A 188 -1.79 -1.45 24.93
N ARG A 189 -1.30 -1.27 23.70
CA ARG A 189 -2.03 -0.55 22.66
C ARG A 189 -3.34 -1.24 22.28
N LEU A 190 -3.35 -2.59 22.23
CA LEU A 190 -4.56 -3.37 21.96
C LEU A 190 -5.58 -3.24 23.11
N LEU A 191 -5.12 -3.31 24.36
CA LEU A 191 -5.96 -3.14 25.55
C LEU A 191 -6.55 -1.73 25.62
N ASP A 192 -5.76 -0.70 25.37
CA ASP A 192 -6.22 0.70 25.29
C ASP A 192 -7.26 0.91 24.20
N THR A 193 -7.06 0.26 23.05
CA THR A 193 -8.01 0.31 21.94
C THR A 193 -9.31 -0.40 22.31
N ARG A 194 -9.24 -1.57 22.94
CA ARG A 194 -10.42 -2.30 23.41
C ARG A 194 -11.22 -1.49 24.43
N ARG A 195 -10.58 -0.84 25.41
CA ARG A 195 -11.23 0.03 26.41
C ARG A 195 -11.95 1.20 25.75
N ARG A 196 -11.36 1.79 24.71
CA ARG A 196 -12.00 2.91 23.96
C ARG A 196 -13.23 2.45 23.19
N ILE A 197 -13.22 1.23 22.63
CA ILE A 197 -14.33 0.68 21.85
C ILE A 197 -15.46 0.19 22.74
N THR A 198 -15.14 -0.45 23.89
CA THR A 198 -16.13 -1.05 24.77
C THR A 198 -16.72 -0.09 25.79
N GLY A 199 -16.18 1.12 25.92
CA GLY A 199 -16.68 2.15 26.86
C GLY A 199 -16.57 1.76 28.34
N THR A 200 -15.86 0.67 28.67
CA THR A 200 -15.65 0.24 30.05
C THR A 200 -14.63 1.16 30.71
N LYS A 201 -15.13 2.09 31.53
CA LYS A 201 -14.34 2.76 32.57
C LYS A 201 -14.45 1.89 33.81
N ASP A 202 -13.33 1.43 34.36
CA ASP A 202 -13.25 0.98 35.75
C ASP A 202 -13.47 2.14 36.71
#